data_b8887f9f6d73334d383b68d946cceb07
#
_entry.id   b8887f9f6d73334d383b68d946cceb07
#
_cell.length_a   1.000
_cell.length_b   1.000
_cell.length_c   1.000
_cell.angle_alpha   90.00
_cell.angle_beta   90.00
_cell.angle_gamma   90.00
#
_symmetry.space_group_name_H-M   'P 1'
#
loop_
_entity.id
_entity.type
_entity.pdbx_description
1 polymer ?
#
loop_
_entity_poly.entity_id
_entity_poly.type
_entity_poly.pdbx_seq_one_letter_code
_entity_poly.pdbx_strand_id
1 'polypeptide(L)'
;MAKTKENIEPEEERKKWDTPQGQLVVDVYETDKEIIVQSAIAGIKNNQIDVSLDNDILIIKGEREDPSKDKDKRYFLKECYWGQFSKEIILPREIDTSRIDAKVKEGILTVRMQKIERAKNKKISVE
;
A
#
# COMPACT_ATOMS: atom_id res chain seq x y z
N MET A 1 21.03 -35.30 0.40
CA MET A 1 20.51 -34.91 0.57
C MET A 1 19.81 -34.27 0.37
N ALA A 2 19.59 -34.42 0.21
CA ALA A 2 18.88 -33.76 0.01
C ALA A 2 18.01 -33.45 0.70
N LYS A 3 17.86 -33.77 1.12
CA LYS A 3 17.04 -33.34 1.69
C LYS A 3 16.75 -32.26 1.94
N THR A 4 17.16 -32.12 1.88
CA THR A 4 17.14 -30.75 2.18
C THR A 4 16.53 -29.91 1.14
N LYS A 5 16.54 -30.38 -0.02
CA LYS A 5 15.92 -29.70 -1.11
C LYS A 5 14.45 -29.47 -0.87
N GLU A 6 13.82 -30.44 -0.30
CA GLU A 6 12.42 -30.31 0.04
C GLU A 6 12.22 -29.27 1.13
N ASN A 7 13.20 -29.15 1.99
CA ASN A 7 13.11 -28.16 3.05
C ASN A 7 13.34 -26.78 2.54
N ILE A 8 14.14 -26.64 1.50
CA ILE A 8 14.42 -25.34 0.95
C ILE A 8 13.17 -24.75 0.32
N GLU A 9 12.43 -25.58 -0.38
CA GLU A 9 11.25 -25.09 -1.05
C GLU A 9 10.21 -24.54 -0.08
N PRO A 10 9.84 -25.26 0.97
CA PRO A 10 8.95 -24.67 1.96
C PRO A 10 9.51 -23.42 2.60
N GLU A 11 10.80 -23.35 2.72
CA GLU A 11 11.40 -22.17 3.31
C GLU A 11 11.30 -20.98 2.39
N GLU A 12 11.44 -21.20 1.11
CA GLU A 12 11.27 -20.09 0.17
C GLU A 12 9.84 -19.65 0.11
N GLU A 13 8.92 -20.58 0.14
CA GLU A 13 7.52 -20.23 0.19
C GLU A 13 7.19 -19.51 1.48
N ARG A 14 7.75 -19.97 2.57
CA ARG A 14 7.55 -19.33 3.83
C ARG A 14 8.11 -17.92 3.82
N LYS A 15 9.20 -17.69 3.10
CA LYS A 15 9.72 -16.34 2.97
C LYS A 15 8.76 -15.43 2.23
N LYS A 16 8.02 -15.96 1.29
CA LYS A 16 7.00 -15.17 0.61
C LYS A 16 5.86 -14.79 1.53
N TRP A 17 5.58 -15.64 2.51
CA TRP A 17 4.45 -15.40 3.41
C TRP A 17 4.88 -14.73 4.70
N ASP A 18 6.01 -15.15 5.24
CA ASP A 18 6.46 -14.71 6.55
C ASP A 18 7.39 -13.53 6.49
N THR A 19 8.18 -13.43 5.44
CA THR A 19 9.02 -12.26 5.29
C THR A 19 8.09 -11.11 4.99
N PRO A 20 8.08 -10.10 5.82
CA PRO A 20 7.30 -8.94 5.49
C PRO A 20 7.80 -8.48 4.14
N GLN A 21 6.97 -8.64 3.15
CA GLN A 21 7.18 -7.94 1.90
C GLN A 21 7.43 -6.51 2.30
N GLY A 22 8.34 -5.85 1.60
CA GLY A 22 8.73 -4.52 1.97
C GLY A 22 7.56 -3.72 2.45
N GLN A 23 7.59 -3.35 3.69
CA GLN A 23 6.48 -2.62 4.27
C GLN A 23 6.41 -1.26 3.64
N LEU A 24 5.29 -1.00 3.03
CA LEU A 24 5.01 0.34 2.57
C LEU A 24 4.64 1.18 3.77
N VAL A 25 5.41 2.22 4.00
CA VAL A 25 5.16 3.13 5.11
C VAL A 25 4.21 4.19 4.63
N VAL A 26 3.12 4.39 5.35
CA VAL A 26 2.06 5.31 4.92
C VAL A 26 1.70 6.26 6.05
N ASP A 27 1.28 7.46 5.66
CA ASP A 27 0.57 8.38 6.53
C ASP A 27 -0.90 8.36 6.14
N VAL A 28 -1.77 8.33 7.12
CA VAL A 28 -3.21 8.39 6.91
C VAL A 28 -3.75 9.54 7.73
N TYR A 29 -4.40 10.48 7.09
CA TYR A 29 -4.98 11.61 7.81
C TYR A 29 -6.32 11.98 7.17
N GLU A 30 -7.08 12.77 7.88
CA GLU A 30 -8.37 13.23 7.37
C GLU A 30 -8.46 14.75 7.44
N THR A 31 -9.23 15.28 6.52
CA THR A 31 -9.72 16.63 6.58
C THR A 31 -11.22 16.56 6.85
N ASP A 32 -11.90 17.70 6.82
CA ASP A 32 -13.34 17.66 7.01
C ASP A 32 -14.07 16.81 5.99
N LYS A 33 -13.54 16.75 4.77
CA LYS A 33 -14.25 16.10 3.66
C LYS A 33 -13.56 14.85 3.15
N GLU A 34 -12.28 14.66 3.44
CA GLU A 34 -11.52 13.59 2.80
C GLU A 34 -10.73 12.78 3.80
N ILE A 35 -10.44 11.55 3.41
CA ILE A 35 -9.36 10.76 4.01
C ILE A 35 -8.26 10.67 2.96
N ILE A 36 -7.04 10.94 3.38
CA ILE A 36 -5.89 10.96 2.49
C ILE A 36 -4.85 9.96 3.00
N VAL A 37 -4.33 9.17 2.07
CA VAL A 37 -3.21 8.26 2.34
C VAL A 37 -2.04 8.72 1.51
N GLN A 38 -0.89 8.90 2.15
CA GLN A 38 0.33 9.29 1.46
C GLN A 38 1.43 8.29 1.75
N SER A 39 2.25 8.05 0.76
CA SER A 39 3.39 7.17 0.91
C SER A 39 4.54 7.66 0.05
N ALA A 40 5.72 7.73 0.64
CA ALA A 40 6.94 7.96 -0.12
C ALA A 40 7.32 6.64 -0.78
N ILE A 41 7.17 6.58 -2.08
CA ILE A 41 7.26 5.33 -2.82
C ILE A 41 8.16 5.49 -4.04
N ALA A 42 9.26 6.19 -3.86
CA ALA A 42 10.17 6.49 -4.96
C ALA A 42 10.59 5.22 -5.71
N GLY A 43 10.75 5.37 -7.01
CA GLY A 43 11.23 4.28 -7.86
C GLY A 43 10.13 3.42 -8.44
N ILE A 44 8.87 3.77 -8.22
CA ILE A 44 7.76 3.00 -8.77
C ILE A 44 7.17 3.73 -9.97
N LYS A 45 6.75 2.95 -10.95
CA LYS A 45 6.04 3.48 -12.11
C LYS A 45 4.55 3.32 -11.88
N ASN A 46 3.77 4.17 -12.57
CA ASN A 46 2.32 4.14 -12.39
C ASN A 46 1.70 2.78 -12.70
N ASN A 47 2.26 2.06 -13.66
CA ASN A 47 1.73 0.75 -14.02
C ASN A 47 2.22 -0.36 -13.10
N GLN A 48 3.02 -0.03 -12.09
CA GLN A 48 3.54 -1.01 -11.15
C GLN A 48 2.83 -0.91 -9.80
N ILE A 49 1.80 -0.08 -9.69
CA ILE A 49 1.07 0.08 -8.46
C ILE A 49 -0.42 -0.13 -8.71
N ASP A 50 -1.04 -0.79 -7.77
CA ASP A 50 -2.45 -1.09 -7.83
C ASP A 50 -3.09 -0.69 -6.51
N VAL A 51 -4.15 0.10 -6.60
CA VAL A 51 -4.88 0.57 -5.43
C VAL A 51 -6.31 0.14 -5.57
N SER A 52 -6.82 -0.54 -4.58
CA SER A 52 -8.19 -1.03 -4.59
C SER A 52 -8.84 -0.85 -3.23
N LEU A 53 -10.15 -0.86 -3.23
CA LEU A 53 -10.93 -0.74 -2.02
C LEU A 53 -11.85 -1.94 -1.92
N ASP A 54 -11.75 -2.67 -0.83
CA ASP A 54 -12.59 -3.83 -0.54
C ASP A 54 -13.32 -3.54 0.77
N ASN A 55 -14.59 -3.21 0.66
CA ASN A 55 -15.39 -2.72 1.79
C ASN A 55 -14.75 -1.48 2.39
N ASP A 56 -14.22 -1.59 3.60
CA ASP A 56 -13.56 -0.47 4.25
C ASP A 56 -12.05 -0.64 4.31
N ILE A 57 -11.51 -1.57 3.52
CA ILE A 57 -10.08 -1.83 3.50
C ILE A 57 -9.48 -1.31 2.21
N LEU A 58 -8.57 -0.36 2.33
CA LEU A 58 -7.80 0.14 1.19
C LEU A 58 -6.57 -0.75 1.03
N ILE A 59 -6.40 -1.28 -0.17
CA ILE A 59 -5.32 -2.22 -0.45
C ILE A 59 -4.41 -1.58 -1.49
N ILE A 60 -3.14 -1.46 -1.14
CA ILE A 60 -2.11 -0.93 -2.03
C ILE A 60 -1.12 -2.03 -2.29
N LYS A 61 -0.93 -2.37 -3.55
CA LYS A 61 0.02 -3.39 -3.96
C LYS A 61 0.89 -2.85 -5.06
N GLY A 62 2.12 -3.31 -5.12
CA GLY A 62 2.98 -2.90 -6.19
C GLY A 62 4.30 -3.63 -6.16
N GLU A 63 5.14 -3.22 -7.09
CA GLU A 63 6.47 -3.79 -7.20
C GLU A 63 7.45 -2.69 -7.53
N ARG A 64 8.54 -2.63 -6.78
CA ARG A 64 9.65 -1.72 -7.05
C ARG A 64 10.81 -2.53 -7.59
N GLU A 65 11.32 -2.13 -8.71
CA GLU A 65 12.47 -2.80 -9.29
C GLU A 65 13.75 -2.08 -8.87
N ASP A 66 14.75 -2.88 -8.57
CA ASP A 66 16.07 -2.34 -8.29
C ASP A 66 16.58 -1.66 -9.57
N PRO A 67 16.90 -0.37 -9.52
CA PRO A 67 17.39 0.30 -10.72
C PRO A 67 18.78 -0.13 -11.12
N SER A 68 19.52 -0.78 -10.23
CA SER A 68 20.85 -1.25 -10.52
C SER A 68 20.80 -2.49 -11.39
N LYS A 69 21.46 -2.45 -12.52
CA LYS A 69 21.53 -3.57 -13.44
C LYS A 69 22.90 -4.22 -13.44
N ASP A 70 23.71 -3.89 -12.49
CA ASP A 70 25.05 -4.44 -12.39
C ASP A 70 24.98 -5.93 -12.08
N LYS A 71 25.81 -6.68 -12.76
CA LYS A 71 25.93 -8.12 -12.51
C LYS A 71 27.06 -8.36 -11.53
N ASP A 72 26.96 -9.48 -10.83
CA ASP A 72 28.03 -9.92 -9.93
C ASP A 72 28.34 -8.93 -8.83
N LYS A 73 27.36 -8.12 -8.47
CA LYS A 73 27.54 -7.16 -7.39
C LYS A 73 27.52 -7.87 -6.05
N ARG A 74 28.29 -7.35 -5.12
CA ARG A 74 28.34 -7.83 -3.76
C ARG A 74 27.98 -6.70 -2.82
N TYR A 75 27.07 -6.99 -1.91
CA TYR A 75 26.57 -5.97 -0.99
C TYR A 75 27.42 -5.95 0.27
N PHE A 76 27.81 -4.78 0.69
CA PHE A 76 28.33 -4.58 2.04
C PHE A 76 27.21 -4.34 3.02
N LEU A 77 26.15 -3.73 2.54
CA LEU A 77 24.97 -3.45 3.34
C LEU A 77 23.79 -3.42 2.39
N LYS A 78 22.69 -4.06 2.77
CA LYS A 78 21.51 -4.07 1.93
C LYS A 78 20.30 -3.86 2.81
N GLU A 79 19.75 -2.65 2.77
CA GLU A 79 18.60 -2.27 3.57
C GLU A 79 17.41 -1.85 2.74
N CYS A 80 17.67 -1.41 1.49
CA CYS A 80 16.56 -1.04 0.61
C CYS A 80 15.81 -2.27 0.17
N TYR A 81 14.51 -2.17 0.18
CA TYR A 81 13.67 -3.26 -0.30
C TYR A 81 13.29 -3.04 -1.76
N TRP A 82 13.62 -3.99 -2.58
CA TRP A 82 13.19 -4.05 -3.98
C TRP A 82 12.34 -5.29 -4.16
N GLY A 83 11.23 -5.16 -4.86
CA GLY A 83 10.33 -6.28 -5.07
C GLY A 83 8.90 -5.90 -4.74
N GLN A 84 8.11 -6.90 -4.47
CA GLN A 84 6.69 -6.74 -4.23
C GLN A 84 6.42 -6.19 -2.84
N PHE A 85 5.44 -5.32 -2.76
CA PHE A 85 4.97 -4.79 -1.47
C PHE A 85 3.44 -4.77 -1.48
N SER A 86 2.90 -4.74 -0.27
CA SER A 86 1.47 -4.72 -0.08
C SER A 86 1.16 -4.03 1.24
N LYS A 87 0.10 -3.24 1.26
CA LYS A 87 -0.34 -2.56 2.47
C LYS A 87 -1.85 -2.57 2.50
N GLU A 88 -2.39 -2.96 3.64
CA GLU A 88 -3.83 -2.91 3.88
C GLU A 88 -4.10 -1.89 4.97
N ILE A 89 -5.06 -1.03 4.72
CA ILE A 89 -5.40 0.05 5.65
C ILE A 89 -6.90 -0.01 5.88
N ILE A 90 -7.29 -0.20 7.13
CA ILE A 90 -8.70 -0.15 7.50
C ILE A 90 -9.07 1.31 7.64
N LEU A 91 -10.04 1.75 6.84
CA LEU A 91 -10.43 3.14 6.82
C LEU A 91 -11.34 3.45 8.00
N PRO A 92 -11.11 4.56 8.70
CA PRO A 92 -11.89 4.89 9.89
C PRO A 92 -13.23 5.56 9.58
N ARG A 93 -13.51 5.83 8.31
CA ARG A 93 -14.74 6.52 7.90
C ARG A 93 -15.30 5.87 6.66
N GLU A 94 -16.58 6.04 6.43
CA GLU A 94 -17.19 5.58 5.20
C GLU A 94 -16.79 6.49 4.04
N ILE A 95 -16.47 5.86 2.94
CA ILE A 95 -15.93 6.52 1.76
C ILE A 95 -16.93 6.43 0.62
N ASP A 96 -17.06 7.51 -0.11
CA ASP A 96 -17.79 7.53 -1.36
C ASP A 96 -16.93 6.86 -2.42
N THR A 97 -17.29 5.64 -2.80
CA THR A 97 -16.47 4.83 -3.70
C THR A 97 -16.38 5.40 -5.11
N SER A 98 -17.23 6.34 -5.45
CA SER A 98 -17.17 6.99 -6.76
C SER A 98 -16.22 8.18 -6.78
N ARG A 99 -15.65 8.54 -5.64
CA ARG A 99 -14.82 9.73 -5.51
C ARG A 99 -13.47 9.40 -4.87
N ILE A 100 -12.75 8.54 -5.53
CA ILE A 100 -11.41 8.15 -5.08
C ILE A 100 -10.42 8.51 -6.18
N ASP A 101 -9.36 9.17 -5.81
CA ASP A 101 -8.31 9.58 -6.72
C ASP A 101 -6.97 9.11 -6.17
N ALA A 102 -6.16 8.50 -7.02
CA ALA A 102 -4.84 8.02 -6.65
C ALA A 102 -3.83 8.49 -7.67
N LYS A 103 -2.76 9.09 -7.19
CA LYS A 103 -1.70 9.64 -8.06
C LYS A 103 -0.34 9.34 -7.47
N VAL A 104 0.62 9.10 -8.36
CA VAL A 104 2.03 9.06 -7.98
C VAL A 104 2.71 10.23 -8.67
N LYS A 105 3.29 11.10 -7.89
CA LYS A 105 3.99 12.27 -8.40
C LYS A 105 5.24 12.49 -7.59
N GLU A 106 6.37 12.57 -8.29
CA GLU A 106 7.66 12.83 -7.66
C GLU A 106 7.96 11.87 -6.51
N GLY A 107 7.62 10.60 -6.73
CA GLY A 107 7.89 9.56 -5.75
C GLY A 107 6.92 9.51 -4.59
N ILE A 108 5.84 10.28 -4.65
CA ILE A 108 4.83 10.27 -3.59
C ILE A 108 3.52 9.73 -4.15
N LEU A 109 3.03 8.68 -3.53
CA LEU A 109 1.68 8.19 -3.80
C LEU A 109 0.72 8.95 -2.90
N THR A 110 -0.34 9.49 -3.48
CA THR A 110 -1.40 10.16 -2.73
C THR A 110 -2.73 9.56 -3.16
N VAL A 111 -3.46 9.03 -2.20
CA VAL A 111 -4.82 8.52 -2.42
C VAL A 111 -5.77 9.42 -1.67
N ARG A 112 -6.68 10.08 -2.40
CA ARG A 112 -7.67 10.96 -1.81
C ARG A 112 -9.04 10.32 -1.94
N MET A 113 -9.74 10.26 -0.85
CA MET A 113 -11.04 9.60 -0.77
C MET A 113 -12.03 10.52 -0.08
N GLN A 114 -13.12 10.82 -0.77
CA GLN A 114 -14.18 11.64 -0.20
C GLN A 114 -14.95 10.85 0.83
N LYS A 115 -15.19 11.45 1.98
CA LYS A 115 -16.05 10.86 2.98
C LYS A 115 -17.50 10.98 2.55
N ILE A 116 -18.31 10.01 2.95
CA ILE A 116 -19.74 10.13 2.76
C ILE A 116 -20.26 11.16 3.76
N GLU A 117 -20.89 12.20 3.26
CA GLU A 117 -21.49 13.20 4.13
C GLU A 117 -22.83 12.69 4.63
N ARG A 118 -22.92 12.59 5.94
CA ARG A 118 -24.18 12.30 6.58
C ARG A 118 -24.52 13.49 7.46
N ALA A 119 -25.76 13.89 7.43
CA ALA A 119 -26.23 14.93 8.31
C ALA A 119 -26.06 14.44 9.74
N LYS A 120 -25.11 14.99 10.46
CA LYS A 120 -24.85 14.60 11.83
C LYS A 120 -25.88 15.18 12.78
N ASN A 121 -26.44 16.29 12.40
CA ASN A 121 -27.43 16.98 13.20
C ASN A 121 -28.67 17.13 12.38
N LYS A 122 -29.75 16.63 12.89
CA LYS A 122 -31.05 16.82 12.26
C LYS A 122 -31.94 17.53 13.24
N LYS A 123 -32.43 18.68 12.83
CA LYS A 123 -33.35 19.43 13.65
C LYS A 123 -34.72 18.83 13.46
N ILE A 124 -35.32 18.39 14.55
CA ILE A 124 -36.64 17.78 14.53
C ILE A 124 -37.63 18.80 15.00
N SER A 125 -38.66 19.02 14.18
CA SER A 125 -39.74 19.93 14.53
C SER A 125 -40.69 19.22 15.47
N VAL A 126 -40.99 19.89 16.56
CA VAL A 126 -41.97 19.36 17.53
C VAL A 126 -43.29 20.06 17.30
N GLU A 127 -44.29 19.26 17.08
CA GLU A 127 -45.65 19.80 16.91
C GLU A 127 -46.46 19.74 18.18
#